data_3caa3e4daeec67f9836d4c0aa3224b3c
#
_entry.id   3caa3e4daeec67f9836d4c0aa3224b3c
#
_cell.length_a   1.000
_cell.length_b   1.000
_cell.length_c   1.000
_cell.angle_alpha   90.00
_cell.angle_beta   90.00
_cell.angle_gamma   90.00
#
_symmetry.space_group_name_H-M   'P 1'
#
loop_
_entity.id
_entity.type
_entity.pdbx_description
1 polymer ?
#
loop_
_entity_poly.entity_id
_entity_poly.type
_entity_poly.pdbx_seq_one_letter_code
_entity_poly.pdbx_strand_id
1 'polypeptide(L)'
;MQIVKPIDIADALRVDLSSIIDGARFMCTPIPPDLSAGDVVIESLGGTSASAASDVYDVTVGVYAATEAEAVDMANEINGVIASLPLRDTSTQYSSAATRKPYADHDPRAPQLARQSFRASIICPGIRIEI
;
A
#
# COMPACT_ATOMS: atom_id res chain seq x y z
N MET A 1 -13.32 -26.46 13.90
CA MET A 1 -12.10 -25.79 14.39
C MET A 1 -12.01 -24.40 13.80
N GLN A 2 -11.74 -23.41 14.63
CA GLN A 2 -11.52 -22.02 14.15
C GLN A 2 -10.07 -21.84 13.74
N ILE A 3 -9.90 -21.13 12.62
CA ILE A 3 -8.59 -20.64 12.20
C ILE A 3 -8.66 -19.14 11.96
N VAL A 4 -7.49 -18.49 11.96
CA VAL A 4 -7.35 -17.08 11.58
C VAL A 4 -6.69 -17.05 10.21
N LYS A 5 -7.42 -16.57 9.21
CA LYS A 5 -6.96 -16.46 7.83
C LYS A 5 -6.34 -15.08 7.60
N PRO A 6 -5.12 -14.98 7.03
CA PRO A 6 -4.57 -13.70 6.61
C PRO A 6 -5.46 -12.99 5.59
N ILE A 7 -5.40 -11.68 5.58
CA ILE A 7 -6.12 -10.86 4.59
C ILE A 7 -5.25 -10.59 3.36
N ASP A 8 -5.88 -10.15 2.27
CA ASP A 8 -5.18 -9.56 1.12
C ASP A 8 -4.87 -8.10 1.45
N ILE A 9 -3.67 -7.85 1.96
CA ILE A 9 -3.26 -6.52 2.43
C ILE A 9 -3.19 -5.50 1.29
N ALA A 10 -2.75 -5.90 0.11
CA ALA A 10 -2.64 -4.98 -1.02
C ALA A 10 -4.03 -4.49 -1.44
N ASP A 11 -5.02 -5.38 -1.52
CA ASP A 11 -6.40 -5.02 -1.84
C ASP A 11 -7.04 -4.17 -0.73
N ALA A 12 -6.81 -4.51 0.52
CA ALA A 12 -7.30 -3.72 1.66
C ALA A 12 -6.79 -2.28 1.61
N LEU A 13 -5.50 -2.09 1.35
CA LEU A 13 -4.91 -0.76 1.20
C LEU A 13 -5.47 -0.02 -0.02
N ARG A 14 -5.64 -0.71 -1.15
CA ARG A 14 -6.22 -0.13 -2.35
C ARG A 14 -7.61 0.45 -2.06
N VAL A 15 -8.45 -0.29 -1.40
CA VAL A 15 -9.82 0.13 -1.04
C VAL A 15 -9.77 1.34 -0.10
N ASP A 16 -9.02 1.26 0.98
CA ASP A 16 -8.98 2.31 1.99
C ASP A 16 -8.30 3.59 1.48
N LEU A 17 -7.19 3.48 0.76
CA LEU A 17 -6.51 4.64 0.18
C LEU A 17 -7.35 5.31 -0.90
N SER A 18 -8.07 4.53 -1.71
CA SER A 18 -8.97 5.09 -2.74
C SER A 18 -10.10 5.90 -2.11
N SER A 19 -10.55 5.56 -0.92
CA SER A 19 -11.61 6.31 -0.21
C SER A 19 -11.08 7.57 0.47
N ILE A 20 -9.79 7.65 0.77
CA ILE A 20 -9.18 8.77 1.51
C ILE A 20 -8.56 9.79 0.55
N ILE A 21 -7.92 9.35 -0.52
CA ILE A 21 -7.13 10.18 -1.43
C ILE A 21 -7.81 10.25 -2.79
N ASP A 22 -8.13 11.47 -3.22
CA ASP A 22 -8.65 11.74 -4.57
C ASP A 22 -7.51 11.99 -5.54
N GLY A 23 -7.77 11.79 -6.84
CA GLY A 23 -6.85 12.13 -7.91
C GLY A 23 -5.74 11.10 -8.16
N ALA A 24 -5.77 9.96 -7.48
CA ALA A 24 -4.86 8.85 -7.68
C ALA A 24 -5.62 7.59 -8.09
N ARG A 25 -5.01 6.76 -8.93
CA ARG A 25 -5.55 5.46 -9.29
C ARG A 25 -4.73 4.38 -8.59
N PHE A 26 -5.29 3.82 -7.52
CA PHE A 26 -4.66 2.75 -6.75
C PHE A 26 -4.91 1.40 -7.39
N MET A 27 -3.86 0.61 -7.55
CA MET A 27 -3.94 -0.72 -8.15
C MET A 27 -3.01 -1.70 -7.47
N CYS A 28 -3.31 -2.98 -7.63
CA CYS A 28 -2.48 -4.09 -7.17
C CYS A 28 -1.87 -4.81 -8.37
N THR A 29 -0.97 -5.75 -8.13
CA THR A 29 -0.47 -6.64 -9.19
C THR A 29 -1.59 -7.56 -9.69
N PRO A 30 -1.61 -7.91 -10.99
CA PRO A 30 -0.61 -7.57 -12.02
C PRO A 30 -0.68 -6.11 -12.43
N ILE A 31 0.49 -5.54 -12.76
CA ILE A 31 0.61 -4.15 -13.17
C ILE A 31 0.16 -4.03 -14.63
N PRO A 32 -0.77 -3.09 -14.95
CA PRO A 32 -1.19 -2.89 -16.33
C PRO A 32 -0.05 -2.29 -17.17
N PRO A 33 -0.03 -2.55 -18.50
CA PRO A 33 1.02 -2.01 -19.36
C PRO A 33 0.90 -0.52 -19.65
N ASP A 34 -0.27 0.08 -19.38
CA ASP A 34 -0.61 1.47 -19.70
C ASP A 34 -0.56 2.39 -18.51
N LEU A 35 0.53 2.33 -17.73
CA LEU A 35 0.73 3.21 -16.60
C LEU A 35 0.75 4.68 -17.02
N SER A 36 0.11 5.53 -16.21
CA SER A 36 0.04 6.97 -16.44
C SER A 36 0.29 7.74 -15.14
N ALA A 37 0.49 9.05 -15.27
CA ALA A 37 0.69 9.92 -14.11
C ALA A 37 -0.51 9.86 -13.17
N GLY A 38 -0.26 9.70 -11.88
CA GLY A 38 -1.30 9.51 -10.86
C GLY A 38 -1.57 8.06 -10.50
N ASP A 39 -0.92 7.11 -11.16
CA ASP A 39 -1.05 5.70 -10.82
C ASP A 39 -0.21 5.34 -9.61
N VAL A 40 -0.77 4.53 -8.72
CA VAL A 40 -0.11 4.02 -7.52
C VAL A 40 -0.26 2.52 -7.47
N VAL A 41 0.85 1.81 -7.45
CA VAL A 41 0.89 0.35 -7.43
C VAL A 41 1.26 -0.14 -6.04
N ILE A 42 0.43 -0.98 -5.46
CA ILE A 42 0.64 -1.58 -4.15
C ILE A 42 0.97 -3.07 -4.34
N GLU A 43 2.11 -3.48 -3.82
CA GLU A 43 2.58 -4.85 -3.90
C GLU A 43 2.77 -5.44 -2.52
N SER A 44 2.17 -6.62 -2.26
CA SER A 44 2.45 -7.37 -1.05
C SER A 44 3.77 -8.11 -1.20
N LEU A 45 4.64 -7.99 -0.21
CA LEU A 45 5.92 -8.70 -0.12
C LEU A 45 5.85 -9.90 0.83
N GLY A 46 4.65 -10.24 1.31
CA GLY A 46 4.46 -11.24 2.35
C GLY A 46 4.57 -10.66 3.74
N GLY A 47 4.97 -11.46 4.68
CA GLY A 47 5.10 -11.04 6.06
C GLY A 47 5.20 -12.22 7.01
N THR A 48 4.89 -11.99 8.29
CA THR A 48 4.93 -13.00 9.34
C THR A 48 3.77 -12.80 10.30
N SER A 49 3.54 -13.79 11.16
CA SER A 49 2.56 -13.65 12.24
C SER A 49 3.10 -12.71 13.32
N ALA A 50 2.29 -11.74 13.74
CA ALA A 50 2.58 -10.89 14.90
C ALA A 50 2.09 -11.55 16.19
N SER A 51 0.95 -12.26 16.10
CA SER A 51 0.34 -13.01 17.19
C SER A 51 -0.56 -14.08 16.61
N ALA A 52 -1.28 -14.82 17.45
CA ALA A 52 -2.25 -15.81 17.00
C ALA A 52 -3.41 -15.20 16.19
N ALA A 53 -3.68 -13.90 16.35
CA ALA A 53 -4.81 -13.23 15.75
C ALA A 53 -4.43 -12.15 14.72
N SER A 54 -3.17 -11.76 14.65
CA SER A 54 -2.69 -10.65 13.82
C SER A 54 -1.43 -11.01 13.06
N ASP A 55 -1.26 -10.39 11.90
CA ASP A 55 -0.11 -10.59 11.03
C ASP A 55 0.59 -9.27 10.76
N VAL A 56 1.91 -9.36 10.52
CA VAL A 56 2.73 -8.27 9.99
C VAL A 56 2.84 -8.47 8.49
N TYR A 57 2.46 -7.45 7.73
CA TYR A 57 2.57 -7.44 6.26
C TYR A 57 3.60 -6.43 5.83
N ASP A 58 4.48 -6.82 4.93
CA ASP A 58 5.38 -5.90 4.24
C ASP A 58 4.83 -5.60 2.86
N VAL A 59 4.74 -4.32 2.53
CA VAL A 59 4.24 -3.85 1.24
C VAL A 59 5.22 -2.87 0.62
N THR A 60 5.21 -2.80 -0.71
CA THR A 60 5.87 -1.76 -1.49
C THR A 60 4.81 -0.92 -2.17
N VAL A 61 5.00 0.40 -2.15
CA VAL A 61 4.11 1.36 -2.82
C VAL A 61 4.94 2.12 -3.84
N GLY A 62 4.55 2.03 -5.12
CA GLY A 62 5.17 2.75 -6.22
C GLY A 62 4.24 3.83 -6.73
N VAL A 63 4.71 5.07 -6.76
CA VAL A 63 3.93 6.25 -7.15
C VAL A 63 4.49 6.80 -8.45
N TYR A 64 3.63 6.89 -9.47
CA TYR A 64 3.99 7.36 -10.81
C TYR A 64 3.44 8.75 -11.04
N ALA A 65 4.28 9.65 -11.55
CA ALA A 65 3.90 11.03 -11.86
C ALA A 65 4.60 11.51 -13.12
N ALA A 66 4.16 12.66 -13.65
CA ALA A 66 4.75 13.25 -14.85
C ALA A 66 6.16 13.80 -14.58
N THR A 67 6.41 14.32 -13.39
CA THR A 67 7.71 14.89 -12.98
C THR A 67 8.17 14.30 -11.65
N GLU A 68 9.47 14.41 -11.38
CA GLU A 68 10.07 13.97 -10.13
C GLU A 68 9.47 14.72 -8.92
N ALA A 69 9.28 16.04 -9.05
CA ALA A 69 8.70 16.84 -7.97
C ALA A 69 7.29 16.43 -7.62
N GLU A 70 6.46 16.13 -8.63
CA GLU A 70 5.10 15.63 -8.43
C GLU A 70 5.10 14.24 -7.80
N ALA A 71 6.02 13.36 -8.21
CA ALA A 71 6.14 12.02 -7.65
C ALA A 71 6.54 12.08 -6.16
N VAL A 72 7.49 12.92 -5.80
CA VAL A 72 7.92 13.14 -4.41
C VAL A 72 6.76 13.63 -3.55
N ASP A 73 6.05 14.65 -4.01
CA ASP A 73 4.94 15.24 -3.26
C ASP A 73 3.83 14.22 -3.03
N MET A 74 3.42 13.53 -4.07
CA MET A 74 2.38 12.52 -4.01
C MET A 74 2.79 11.31 -3.13
N ALA A 75 4.03 10.84 -3.26
CA ALA A 75 4.54 9.74 -2.46
C ALA A 75 4.61 10.11 -0.97
N ASN A 76 5.03 11.33 -0.65
CA ASN A 76 5.06 11.81 0.73
C ASN A 76 3.66 11.91 1.33
N GLU A 77 2.67 12.36 0.56
CA GLU A 77 1.28 12.41 1.00
C GLU A 77 0.75 10.99 1.30
N ILE A 78 0.92 10.07 0.37
CA ILE A 78 0.46 8.68 0.56
C ILE A 78 1.17 8.02 1.74
N ASN A 79 2.47 8.25 1.88
CA ASN A 79 3.27 7.76 2.99
C ASN A 79 2.69 8.22 4.34
N GLY A 80 2.37 9.50 4.46
CA GLY A 80 1.76 10.07 5.68
C GLY A 80 0.38 9.51 5.95
N VAL A 81 -0.43 9.31 4.91
CA VAL A 81 -1.77 8.71 5.05
C VAL A 81 -1.66 7.27 5.55
N ILE A 82 -0.77 6.47 4.98
CA ILE A 82 -0.58 5.08 5.43
C ILE A 82 -0.15 5.04 6.90
N ALA A 83 0.78 5.89 7.30
CA ALA A 83 1.22 5.98 8.70
C ALA A 83 0.07 6.35 9.65
N SER A 84 -0.95 7.05 9.18
CA SER A 84 -2.10 7.47 9.97
C SER A 84 -3.25 6.45 9.99
N LEU A 85 -3.21 5.40 9.17
CA LEU A 85 -4.33 4.45 9.04
C LEU A 85 -4.82 3.87 10.38
N PRO A 86 -3.95 3.54 11.36
CA PRO A 86 -4.43 3.02 12.64
C PRO A 86 -5.31 4.00 13.43
N LEU A 87 -5.25 5.30 13.12
CA LEU A 87 -6.02 6.35 13.78
C LEU A 87 -7.27 6.74 12.99
N ARG A 88 -7.51 6.13 11.84
CA ARG A 88 -8.63 6.46 10.96
C ARG A 88 -9.73 5.42 11.04
N ASP A 89 -10.94 5.84 10.68
CA ASP A 89 -12.07 4.94 10.46
C ASP A 89 -12.00 4.40 9.03
N THR A 90 -11.56 3.15 8.90
CA THR A 90 -11.31 2.48 7.63
C THR A 90 -12.04 1.16 7.55
N SER A 91 -12.20 0.61 6.32
CA SER A 91 -12.84 -0.69 6.11
C SER A 91 -12.06 -1.82 6.76
N THR A 92 -10.73 -1.73 6.74
CA THR A 92 -9.84 -2.68 7.43
C THR A 92 -9.37 -2.05 8.73
N GLN A 93 -9.33 -2.84 9.79
CA GLN A 93 -8.81 -2.39 11.08
C GLN A 93 -7.30 -2.55 11.11
N TYR A 94 -6.58 -1.44 11.04
CA TYR A 94 -5.13 -1.42 11.12
C TYR A 94 -4.70 -1.21 12.58
N SER A 95 -3.88 -2.12 13.10
CA SER A 95 -3.35 -2.01 14.47
C SER A 95 -2.11 -1.14 14.53
N SER A 96 -1.27 -1.20 13.48
CA SER A 96 -0.03 -0.45 13.36
C SER A 96 0.33 -0.27 11.90
N ALA A 97 0.99 0.83 11.59
CA ALA A 97 1.55 1.08 10.26
C ALA A 97 2.85 1.88 10.42
N ALA A 98 3.96 1.32 9.97
CA ALA A 98 5.27 1.96 9.99
C ALA A 98 5.75 2.10 8.55
N THR A 99 6.13 3.31 8.14
CA THR A 99 6.57 3.61 6.78
C THR A 99 8.03 4.01 6.75
N ARG A 100 8.71 3.66 5.66
CA ARG A 100 10.02 4.19 5.31
C ARG A 100 9.86 5.36 4.36
N LYS A 101 10.84 6.25 4.30
CA LYS A 101 10.76 7.43 3.42
C LYS A 101 10.83 7.03 1.95
N PRO A 102 10.06 7.72 1.08
CA PRO A 102 10.13 7.50 -0.36
C PRO A 102 11.52 7.80 -0.94
N TYR A 103 11.85 7.09 -2.01
CA TYR A 103 13.09 7.25 -2.76
C TYR A 103 12.81 7.14 -4.26
N ALA A 104 13.68 7.73 -5.07
CA ALA A 104 13.58 7.64 -6.52
C ALA A 104 13.84 6.19 -6.98
N ASP A 105 12.92 5.66 -7.78
CA ASP A 105 12.93 4.27 -8.20
C ASP A 105 12.44 4.15 -9.64
N HIS A 106 13.36 4.35 -10.59
CA HIS A 106 13.01 4.35 -12.00
C HIS A 106 12.43 3.01 -12.47
N ASP A 107 11.31 3.06 -13.17
CA ASP A 107 10.69 1.89 -13.79
C ASP A 107 11.00 1.90 -15.30
N PRO A 108 11.85 0.98 -15.79
CA PRO A 108 12.18 0.93 -17.20
C PRO A 108 11.01 0.58 -18.13
N ARG A 109 9.90 0.04 -17.57
CA ARG A 109 8.69 -0.25 -18.34
C ARG A 109 7.86 1.01 -18.59
N ALA A 110 8.11 2.09 -17.86
CA ALA A 110 7.42 3.37 -17.99
C ALA A 110 8.46 4.52 -17.99
N PRO A 111 9.33 4.57 -19.01
CA PRO A 111 10.48 5.49 -19.01
C PRO A 111 10.09 6.97 -19.05
N GLN A 112 8.87 7.29 -19.50
CA GLN A 112 8.34 8.64 -19.58
C GLN A 112 7.81 9.16 -18.23
N LEU A 113 7.70 8.29 -17.22
CA LEU A 113 7.17 8.67 -15.91
C LEU A 113 8.27 8.69 -14.85
N ALA A 114 8.14 9.61 -13.90
CA ALA A 114 8.91 9.55 -12.67
C ALA A 114 8.23 8.59 -11.68
N ARG A 115 9.02 7.80 -10.95
CA ARG A 115 8.50 6.92 -9.90
C ARG A 115 9.24 7.15 -8.60
N GLN A 116 8.46 7.28 -7.52
CA GLN A 116 8.94 7.20 -6.14
C GLN A 116 8.39 5.93 -5.52
N SER A 117 9.20 5.23 -4.76
CA SER A 117 8.78 4.01 -4.06
C SER A 117 9.09 4.10 -2.58
N PHE A 118 8.31 3.41 -1.76
CA PHE A 118 8.61 3.24 -0.35
C PHE A 118 8.04 1.91 0.15
N ARG A 119 8.54 1.47 1.29
CA ARG A 119 8.06 0.28 1.99
C ARG A 119 7.29 0.67 3.22
N ALA A 120 6.33 -0.19 3.58
CA ALA A 120 5.59 -0.08 4.83
C ALA A 120 5.43 -1.46 5.46
N SER A 121 5.44 -1.49 6.78
CA SER A 121 5.09 -2.67 7.58
C SER A 121 3.79 -2.41 8.30
N ILE A 122 2.80 -3.26 8.07
CA ILE A 122 1.44 -3.05 8.55
C ILE A 122 1.02 -4.25 9.38
N ILE A 123 0.47 -3.98 10.56
CA ILE A 123 -0.09 -5.02 11.44
C ILE A 123 -1.60 -4.88 11.43
N CYS A 124 -2.27 -5.96 11.11
CA CYS A 124 -3.72 -6.02 11.21
C CYS A 124 -4.21 -7.44 11.53
N PRO A 125 -5.41 -7.56 12.12
CA PRO A 125 -5.97 -8.85 12.44
C PRO A 125 -6.38 -9.60 11.16
N GLY A 126 -6.31 -10.93 11.23
CA GLY A 126 -6.84 -11.79 10.20
C GLY A 126 -8.36 -12.00 10.36
N ILE A 127 -8.91 -12.78 9.45
CA ILE A 127 -10.33 -13.12 9.45
C ILE A 127 -10.49 -14.48 10.12
N ARG A 128 -11.39 -14.55 11.13
CA ARG A 128 -11.71 -15.82 11.78
C ARG A 128 -12.68 -16.60 10.91
N ILE A 129 -12.34 -17.84 10.62
CA ILE A 129 -13.22 -18.75 9.88
C ILE A 129 -13.29 -20.10 10.57
N GLU A 130 -14.42 -20.78 10.38
CA GLU A 130 -14.63 -22.13 10.87
C GLU A 130 -14.35 -23.15 9.77
N ILE A 131 -13.56 -24.16 10.09
CA ILE A 131 -13.29 -25.27 9.18
C ILE A 131 -13.60 -26.63 9.80
#